data_f43a6bf04a6ab3348ac56d8c084268af
#
_entry.id   f43a6bf04a6ab3348ac56d8c084268af
#
_cell.length_a   1.000
_cell.length_b   1.000
_cell.length_c   1.000
_cell.angle_alpha   90.00
_cell.angle_beta   90.00
_cell.angle_gamma   90.00
#
_symmetry.space_group_name_H-M   'P 1'
#
loop_
_entity.id
_entity.type
_entity.pdbx_description
1 polymer ?
#
loop_
_entity_poly.entity_id
_entity_poly.type
_entity_poly.pdbx_seq_one_letter_code
_entity_poly.pdbx_strand_id
1 'polypeptide(L)'
;LVLFYTGNALIGFEFTNEVVGAAGIAMIHTIFNVFATLVLLPFTKGLEKLAYLTIPKTAEEQNQKEDVFVILDDRFLSSPAFAIEQCHSLANQMAKITHEGFLEAMTVLDEYSEEKIEDVIAKENIVDTYDDKLSAYLTKLSSQNLSYKDSLKVTSLLHCLTDFERISDHSINVVENAQQMYKEGAVFSKKAKEEM
;
A
#
# COMPACT_ATOMS: atom_id res chain seq x y z
N LEU A 1 31.95 -26.46 -5.20
CA LEU A 1 32.86 -27.52 -5.63
C LEU A 1 34.17 -27.43 -4.87
N VAL A 2 34.94 -26.33 -4.92
CA VAL A 2 36.23 -26.16 -4.25
C VAL A 2 36.12 -26.46 -2.74
N LEU A 3 35.16 -25.88 -2.06
CA LEU A 3 34.90 -26.08 -0.61
C LEU A 3 34.60 -27.55 -0.26
N PHE A 4 33.90 -28.26 -1.14
CA PHE A 4 33.61 -29.68 -0.98
C PHE A 4 34.85 -30.55 -1.13
N TYR A 5 35.71 -30.30 -2.13
CA TYR A 5 36.93 -31.04 -2.33
C TYR A 5 37.97 -30.77 -1.24
N THR A 6 38.08 -29.52 -0.74
CA THR A 6 38.93 -29.21 0.40
C THR A 6 38.42 -29.86 1.69
N GLY A 7 37.09 -29.87 1.91
CA GLY A 7 36.49 -30.56 3.04
C GLY A 7 36.70 -32.08 2.97
N ASN A 8 36.57 -32.68 1.78
CA ASN A 8 36.82 -34.11 1.60
C ASN A 8 38.29 -34.49 1.82
N ALA A 9 39.22 -33.62 1.43
CA ALA A 9 40.67 -33.82 1.65
C ALA A 9 41.07 -33.76 3.15
N LEU A 10 40.27 -33.02 3.97
CA LEU A 10 40.52 -32.85 5.40
C LEU A 10 39.82 -33.90 6.28
N ILE A 11 38.62 -34.32 5.89
CA ILE A 11 37.72 -35.14 6.72
C ILE A 11 37.60 -36.58 6.18
N GLY A 12 37.85 -36.80 4.86
CA GLY A 12 37.80 -38.14 4.23
C GLY A 12 36.41 -38.70 4.18
N PHE A 13 35.53 -38.15 3.31
CA PHE A 13 34.17 -38.63 3.19
C PHE A 13 34.12 -39.98 2.46
N GLU A 14 33.85 -41.09 3.17
CA GLU A 14 33.81 -42.44 2.62
C GLU A 14 32.74 -42.61 1.51
N PHE A 15 31.62 -41.84 1.60
CA PHE A 15 30.52 -41.92 0.62
C PHE A 15 30.87 -41.40 -0.78
N THR A 16 32.01 -40.71 -0.96
CA THR A 16 32.41 -40.19 -2.29
C THR A 16 32.83 -41.30 -3.26
N ASN A 17 33.07 -42.50 -2.76
CA ASN A 17 33.48 -43.67 -3.57
C ASN A 17 32.35 -44.68 -3.79
N GLU A 18 31.14 -44.42 -3.26
CA GLU A 18 29.97 -45.30 -3.42
C GLU A 18 29.05 -44.83 -4.56
N VAL A 19 28.42 -45.79 -5.24
CA VAL A 19 27.40 -45.50 -6.26
C VAL A 19 26.14 -45.03 -5.57
N VAL A 20 25.87 -43.73 -5.63
CA VAL A 20 24.71 -43.13 -4.98
C VAL A 20 23.46 -43.37 -5.84
N GLY A 21 22.48 -44.11 -5.30
CA GLY A 21 21.19 -44.29 -5.93
C GLY A 21 20.33 -43.01 -5.92
N ALA A 22 19.22 -43.01 -6.70
CA ALA A 22 18.33 -41.86 -6.84
C ALA A 22 17.83 -41.29 -5.50
N ALA A 23 17.56 -42.14 -4.51
CA ALA A 23 17.17 -41.74 -3.17
C ALA A 23 18.28 -40.99 -2.42
N GLY A 24 19.53 -41.42 -2.58
CA GLY A 24 20.69 -40.75 -1.99
C GLY A 24 20.94 -39.36 -2.57
N ILE A 25 20.78 -39.21 -3.89
CA ILE A 25 20.85 -37.90 -4.58
C ILE A 25 19.76 -36.95 -4.06
N ALA A 26 18.54 -37.42 -3.93
CA ALA A 26 17.42 -36.62 -3.40
C ALA A 26 17.69 -36.18 -1.95
N MET A 27 18.21 -37.07 -1.11
CA MET A 27 18.53 -36.78 0.29
C MET A 27 19.64 -35.71 0.39
N ILE A 28 20.74 -35.86 -0.35
CA ILE A 28 21.84 -34.89 -0.37
C ILE A 28 21.33 -33.54 -0.86
N HIS A 29 20.51 -33.50 -1.90
CA HIS A 29 19.95 -32.26 -2.42
C HIS A 29 19.05 -31.55 -1.39
N THR A 30 18.20 -32.29 -0.69
CA THR A 30 17.34 -31.76 0.37
C THR A 30 18.16 -31.21 1.52
N ILE A 31 19.16 -31.95 2.02
CA ILE A 31 20.04 -31.52 3.11
C ILE A 31 20.78 -30.25 2.69
N PHE A 32 21.31 -30.21 1.47
CA PHE A 32 22.01 -29.03 0.96
C PHE A 32 21.11 -27.81 0.91
N ASN A 33 19.88 -27.93 0.40
CA ASN A 33 18.94 -26.82 0.31
C ASN A 33 18.52 -26.31 1.69
N VAL A 34 18.21 -27.22 2.62
CA VAL A 34 17.87 -26.83 4.00
C VAL A 34 19.04 -26.11 4.67
N PHE A 35 20.26 -26.65 4.54
CA PHE A 35 21.46 -26.03 5.10
C PHE A 35 21.74 -24.65 4.46
N ALA A 36 21.67 -24.53 3.13
CA ALA A 36 21.85 -23.27 2.44
C ALA A 36 20.82 -22.22 2.88
N THR A 37 19.56 -22.63 3.03
CA THR A 37 18.48 -21.74 3.52
C THR A 37 18.76 -21.27 4.94
N LEU A 38 19.14 -22.17 5.86
CA LEU A 38 19.44 -21.82 7.24
C LEU A 38 20.66 -20.87 7.36
N VAL A 39 21.67 -21.07 6.50
CA VAL A 39 22.87 -20.21 6.47
C VAL A 39 22.53 -18.85 5.87
N LEU A 40 21.71 -18.78 4.81
CA LEU A 40 21.37 -17.52 4.12
C LEU A 40 20.31 -16.70 4.86
N LEU A 41 19.44 -17.34 5.66
CA LEU A 41 18.34 -16.67 6.36
C LEU A 41 18.80 -15.49 7.24
N PRO A 42 19.84 -15.57 8.05
CA PRO A 42 20.33 -14.42 8.82
C PRO A 42 20.97 -13.33 7.96
N PHE A 43 21.38 -13.67 6.73
CA PHE A 43 22.01 -12.71 5.80
C PHE A 43 21.04 -12.00 4.87
N THR A 44 19.73 -12.28 4.94
CA THR A 44 18.70 -11.64 4.09
C THR A 44 18.77 -10.12 4.14
N LYS A 45 18.90 -9.53 5.34
CA LYS A 45 19.08 -8.07 5.50
C LYS A 45 20.39 -7.55 4.90
N GLY A 46 21.43 -8.34 4.92
CA GLY A 46 22.71 -8.01 4.29
C GLY A 46 22.64 -8.05 2.77
N LEU A 47 21.94 -9.04 2.21
CA LEU A 47 21.68 -9.17 0.78
C LEU A 47 20.78 -8.04 0.27
N GLU A 48 19.75 -7.67 1.02
CA GLU A 48 18.92 -6.51 0.75
C GLU A 48 19.74 -5.22 0.69
N LYS A 49 20.59 -4.97 1.70
CA LYS A 49 21.48 -3.81 1.72
C LYS A 49 22.49 -3.82 0.56
N LEU A 50 22.98 -4.99 0.18
CA LEU A 50 23.90 -5.13 -0.96
C LEU A 50 23.17 -4.85 -2.29
N ALA A 51 21.91 -5.29 -2.43
CA ALA A 51 21.08 -4.98 -3.58
C ALA A 51 20.83 -3.47 -3.71
N TYR A 52 20.49 -2.78 -2.64
CA TYR A 52 20.36 -1.31 -2.62
C TYR A 52 21.66 -0.57 -2.92
N LEU A 53 22.82 -1.16 -2.60
CA LEU A 53 24.13 -0.57 -2.91
C LEU A 53 24.53 -0.75 -4.38
N THR A 54 24.06 -1.84 -5.00
CA THR A 54 24.44 -2.21 -6.38
C THR A 54 23.49 -1.62 -7.42
N ILE A 55 22.23 -1.35 -7.05
CA ILE A 55 21.21 -0.75 -7.91
C ILE A 55 21.09 0.73 -7.48
N PRO A 56 21.68 1.69 -8.22
CA PRO A 56 21.47 3.11 -7.92
C PRO A 56 19.99 3.43 -8.12
N LYS A 57 19.35 3.99 -7.09
CA LYS A 57 17.96 4.48 -7.19
C LYS A 57 17.89 5.53 -8.30
N THR A 58 17.06 5.28 -9.30
CA THR A 58 16.74 6.28 -10.31
C THR A 58 16.07 7.48 -9.64
N ALA A 59 16.29 8.71 -10.16
CA ALA A 59 15.74 9.92 -9.55
C ALA A 59 14.19 9.91 -9.42
N GLU A 60 13.51 9.09 -10.21
CA GLU A 60 12.07 8.82 -10.11
C GLU A 60 11.70 7.98 -8.87
N GLU A 61 12.59 7.08 -8.41
CA GLU A 61 12.36 6.27 -7.20
C GLU A 61 12.62 7.05 -5.90
N GLN A 62 13.40 8.14 -5.96
CA GLN A 62 13.65 9.00 -4.77
C GLN A 62 12.45 9.88 -4.42
N ASN A 63 11.52 10.09 -5.35
CA ASN A 63 10.24 10.78 -5.13
C ASN A 63 9.05 9.83 -4.89
N GLN A 64 9.22 8.53 -5.02
CA GLN A 64 8.26 7.57 -4.53
C GLN A 64 8.43 7.44 -2.99
N LYS A 65 7.72 8.27 -2.22
CA LYS A 65 6.91 7.75 -1.10
C LYS A 65 6.35 6.44 -1.64
N GLU A 66 6.67 5.30 -1.00
CA GLU A 66 6.25 3.96 -1.46
C GLU A 66 4.88 4.07 -2.09
N ASP A 67 4.80 3.86 -3.42
CA ASP A 67 3.55 4.07 -4.13
C ASP A 67 2.59 3.01 -3.61
N VAL A 68 1.75 3.40 -2.66
CA VAL A 68 0.79 2.50 -1.99
C VAL A 68 -0.09 1.76 -3.00
N PHE A 69 -0.16 2.27 -4.24
CA PHE A 69 -0.92 1.68 -5.35
C PHE A 69 -0.17 0.58 -6.11
N VAL A 70 1.09 0.29 -5.80
CA VAL A 70 1.83 -0.87 -6.37
C VAL A 70 1.07 -2.18 -6.17
N ILE A 71 0.25 -2.26 -5.13
CA ILE A 71 -0.60 -3.42 -4.86
C ILE A 71 -1.78 -3.57 -5.83
N LEU A 72 -2.12 -2.55 -6.63
CA LEU A 72 -3.14 -2.58 -7.69
C LEU A 72 -2.54 -3.09 -9.02
N ASP A 73 -1.89 -4.24 -8.99
CA ASP A 73 -1.26 -4.83 -10.16
C ASP A 73 -2.29 -5.64 -10.97
N ASP A 74 -2.31 -5.43 -12.29
CA ASP A 74 -3.23 -6.11 -13.22
C ASP A 74 -3.06 -7.64 -13.20
N ARG A 75 -1.92 -8.16 -12.73
CA ARG A 75 -1.69 -9.61 -12.52
C ARG A 75 -2.65 -10.22 -11.50
N PHE A 76 -3.10 -9.43 -10.53
CA PHE A 76 -4.03 -9.90 -9.49
C PHE A 76 -5.49 -9.92 -9.96
N LEU A 77 -5.82 -9.37 -11.12
CA LEU A 77 -7.16 -9.47 -11.71
C LEU A 77 -7.58 -10.93 -11.96
N SER A 78 -6.61 -11.84 -12.13
CA SER A 78 -6.87 -13.29 -12.23
C SER A 78 -7.25 -13.95 -10.89
N SER A 79 -7.09 -13.25 -9.76
CA SER A 79 -7.46 -13.69 -8.41
C SER A 79 -8.38 -12.67 -7.75
N PRO A 80 -9.68 -12.62 -8.12
CA PRO A 80 -10.60 -11.56 -7.72
C PRO A 80 -10.72 -11.36 -6.21
N ALA A 81 -10.74 -12.42 -5.44
CA ALA A 81 -10.84 -12.34 -3.97
C ALA A 81 -9.65 -11.58 -3.35
N PHE A 82 -8.43 -11.83 -3.85
CA PHE A 82 -7.24 -11.12 -3.40
C PHE A 82 -7.26 -9.66 -3.85
N ALA A 83 -7.60 -9.39 -5.12
CA ALA A 83 -7.69 -8.04 -5.65
C ALA A 83 -8.71 -7.17 -4.88
N ILE A 84 -9.87 -7.73 -4.54
CA ILE A 84 -10.89 -7.04 -3.73
C ILE A 84 -10.35 -6.70 -2.33
N GLU A 85 -9.61 -7.61 -1.70
CA GLU A 85 -9.03 -7.36 -0.36
C GLU A 85 -8.00 -6.23 -0.39
N GLN A 86 -7.19 -6.14 -1.44
CA GLN A 86 -6.24 -5.04 -1.63
C GLN A 86 -6.99 -3.71 -1.83
N CYS A 87 -8.03 -3.70 -2.69
CA CYS A 87 -8.86 -2.50 -2.86
C CYS A 87 -9.55 -2.07 -1.56
N HIS A 88 -10.04 -3.02 -0.77
CA HIS A 88 -10.66 -2.73 0.53
C HIS A 88 -9.66 -2.10 1.51
N SER A 89 -8.42 -2.61 1.53
CA SER A 89 -7.36 -2.03 2.37
C SER A 89 -7.06 -0.58 1.99
N LEU A 90 -6.95 -0.28 0.69
CA LEU A 90 -6.71 1.09 0.20
C LEU A 90 -7.93 1.99 0.42
N ALA A 91 -9.16 1.50 0.22
CA ALA A 91 -10.38 2.25 0.51
C ALA A 91 -10.47 2.66 2.00
N ASN A 92 -10.03 1.78 2.92
CA ASN A 92 -9.94 2.12 4.34
C ASN A 92 -8.90 3.22 4.62
N GLN A 93 -7.79 3.25 3.89
CA GLN A 93 -6.80 4.33 4.00
C GLN A 93 -7.38 5.65 3.47
N MET A 94 -8.05 5.62 2.32
CA MET A 94 -8.77 6.77 1.76
C MET A 94 -9.79 7.32 2.76
N ALA A 95 -10.66 6.47 3.33
CA ALA A 95 -11.64 6.85 4.33
C ALA A 95 -11.02 7.56 5.54
N LYS A 96 -9.85 7.09 6.00
CA LYS A 96 -9.12 7.71 7.11
C LYS A 96 -8.64 9.11 6.75
N ILE A 97 -8.07 9.29 5.57
CA ILE A 97 -7.58 10.60 5.08
C ILE A 97 -8.76 11.57 4.93
N THR A 98 -9.88 11.11 4.32
CA THR A 98 -11.12 11.88 4.19
C THR A 98 -11.64 12.33 5.56
N HIS A 99 -11.70 11.42 6.53
CA HIS A 99 -12.15 11.74 7.89
C HIS A 99 -11.23 12.77 8.58
N GLU A 100 -9.91 12.61 8.47
CA GLU A 100 -8.94 13.55 9.03
C GLU A 100 -9.09 14.92 8.37
N GLY A 101 -9.21 15.00 7.03
CA GLY A 101 -9.42 16.25 6.29
C GLY A 101 -10.72 16.96 6.68
N PHE A 102 -11.82 16.19 6.82
CA PHE A 102 -13.11 16.74 7.26
C PHE A 102 -13.04 17.34 8.67
N LEU A 103 -12.47 16.61 9.63
CA LEU A 103 -12.32 17.14 11.01
C LEU A 103 -11.47 18.40 11.03
N GLU A 104 -10.40 18.45 10.26
CA GLU A 104 -9.53 19.61 10.18
C GLU A 104 -10.24 20.81 9.54
N ALA A 105 -11.00 20.60 8.44
CA ALA A 105 -11.83 21.64 7.85
C ALA A 105 -12.83 22.24 8.84
N MET A 106 -13.44 21.40 9.68
CA MET A 106 -14.35 21.88 10.75
C MET A 106 -13.61 22.74 11.77
N THR A 107 -12.35 22.44 12.11
CA THR A 107 -11.57 23.28 13.04
C THR A 107 -11.23 24.66 12.47
N VAL A 108 -11.12 24.80 11.14
CA VAL A 108 -10.85 26.08 10.47
C VAL A 108 -12.00 27.09 10.62
N LEU A 109 -13.25 26.59 10.78
CA LEU A 109 -14.43 27.46 11.05
C LEU A 109 -14.35 28.17 12.40
N ASP A 110 -13.74 27.50 13.40
CA ASP A 110 -13.59 28.05 14.74
C ASP A 110 -12.32 28.90 14.88
N GLU A 111 -11.23 28.43 14.30
CA GLU A 111 -9.90 29.04 14.36
C GLU A 111 -9.27 29.05 12.96
N TYR A 112 -9.34 30.22 12.30
CA TYR A 112 -8.77 30.39 10.97
C TYR A 112 -7.27 30.17 10.97
N SER A 113 -6.79 29.28 10.09
CA SER A 113 -5.37 28.97 9.91
C SER A 113 -5.09 28.63 8.45
N GLU A 114 -4.19 29.36 7.79
CA GLU A 114 -3.76 29.09 6.43
C GLU A 114 -3.05 27.74 6.32
N GLU A 115 -2.28 27.34 7.33
CA GLU A 115 -1.59 26.05 7.37
C GLU A 115 -2.57 24.89 7.36
N LYS A 116 -3.65 24.94 8.17
CA LYS A 116 -4.70 23.91 8.17
C LYS A 116 -5.45 23.85 6.83
N ILE A 117 -5.67 25.02 6.21
CA ILE A 117 -6.32 25.10 4.89
C ILE A 117 -5.49 24.38 3.84
N GLU A 118 -4.17 24.65 3.78
CA GLU A 118 -3.25 23.97 2.85
C GLU A 118 -3.23 22.45 3.11
N ASP A 119 -3.31 22.04 4.37
CA ASP A 119 -3.32 20.60 4.75
C ASP A 119 -4.61 19.90 4.32
N VAL A 120 -5.78 20.57 4.44
CA VAL A 120 -7.06 20.04 3.93
C VAL A 120 -7.01 19.90 2.41
N ILE A 121 -6.50 20.90 1.68
CA ILE A 121 -6.34 20.85 0.22
C ILE A 121 -5.38 19.72 -0.18
N ALA A 122 -4.30 19.53 0.55
CA ALA A 122 -3.36 18.45 0.29
C ALA A 122 -3.99 17.06 0.50
N LYS A 123 -4.84 16.91 1.52
CA LYS A 123 -5.58 15.66 1.78
C LYS A 123 -6.62 15.36 0.71
N GLU A 124 -7.34 16.38 0.22
CA GLU A 124 -8.29 16.24 -0.88
C GLU A 124 -7.60 15.74 -2.15
N ASN A 125 -6.49 16.33 -2.57
CA ASN A 125 -5.71 15.86 -3.72
C ASN A 125 -5.22 14.41 -3.57
N ILE A 126 -4.96 13.97 -2.32
CA ILE A 126 -4.64 12.56 -2.04
C ILE A 126 -5.88 11.69 -2.22
N VAL A 127 -7.03 12.10 -1.68
CA VAL A 127 -8.31 11.38 -1.79
C VAL A 127 -8.71 11.20 -3.25
N ASP A 128 -8.59 12.24 -4.08
CA ASP A 128 -8.81 12.19 -5.53
C ASP A 128 -7.92 11.16 -6.22
N THR A 129 -6.63 11.14 -5.84
CA THR A 129 -5.68 10.14 -6.36
C THR A 129 -6.11 8.71 -5.99
N TYR A 130 -6.63 8.49 -4.77
CA TYR A 130 -7.15 7.20 -4.35
C TYR A 130 -8.40 6.82 -5.14
N ASP A 131 -9.34 7.75 -5.33
CA ASP A 131 -10.56 7.49 -6.11
C ASP A 131 -10.20 7.10 -7.53
N ASP A 132 -9.43 7.89 -8.25
CA ASP A 132 -9.00 7.63 -9.62
C ASP A 132 -8.37 6.25 -9.79
N LYS A 133 -7.41 5.90 -8.94
CA LYS A 133 -6.68 4.63 -9.02
C LYS A 133 -7.56 3.44 -8.68
N LEU A 134 -8.32 3.53 -7.59
CA LEU A 134 -9.19 2.45 -7.14
C LEU A 134 -10.37 2.24 -8.07
N SER A 135 -11.04 3.30 -8.51
CA SER A 135 -12.18 3.24 -9.43
C SER A 135 -11.78 2.66 -10.78
N ALA A 136 -10.61 3.05 -11.32
CA ALA A 136 -10.07 2.46 -12.55
C ALA A 136 -9.78 0.97 -12.38
N TYR A 137 -9.15 0.55 -11.28
CA TYR A 137 -8.81 -0.85 -11.02
C TYR A 137 -10.06 -1.72 -10.76
N LEU A 138 -11.01 -1.24 -9.94
CA LEU A 138 -12.27 -1.93 -9.67
C LEU A 138 -13.12 -2.08 -10.92
N THR A 139 -13.09 -1.08 -11.83
CA THR A 139 -13.76 -1.18 -13.14
C THR A 139 -13.15 -2.28 -14.00
N LYS A 140 -11.83 -2.40 -14.06
CA LYS A 140 -11.15 -3.52 -14.74
C LYS A 140 -11.52 -4.86 -14.08
N LEU A 141 -11.55 -4.91 -12.75
CA LEU A 141 -11.88 -6.10 -12.00
C LEU A 141 -13.34 -6.52 -12.25
N SER A 142 -14.28 -5.58 -12.36
CA SER A 142 -15.70 -5.84 -12.62
C SER A 142 -15.94 -6.50 -13.99
N SER A 143 -15.01 -6.32 -14.94
CA SER A 143 -15.07 -6.95 -16.28
C SER A 143 -14.60 -8.41 -16.26
N GLN A 144 -14.06 -8.91 -15.15
CA GLN A 144 -13.66 -10.32 -15.01
C GLN A 144 -14.86 -11.20 -14.63
N ASN A 145 -14.68 -12.53 -14.73
CA ASN A 145 -15.69 -13.49 -14.28
C ASN A 145 -15.77 -13.54 -12.74
N LEU A 146 -16.50 -12.61 -12.15
CA LEU A 146 -16.70 -12.53 -10.71
C LEU A 146 -17.81 -13.47 -10.24
N SER A 147 -17.66 -14.01 -9.02
CA SER A 147 -18.80 -14.59 -8.32
C SER A 147 -19.83 -13.50 -7.97
N TYR A 148 -21.09 -13.87 -7.80
CA TYR A 148 -22.13 -12.92 -7.36
C TYR A 148 -21.74 -12.15 -6.09
N LYS A 149 -21.15 -12.85 -5.13
CA LYS A 149 -20.65 -12.24 -3.87
C LYS A 149 -19.54 -11.23 -4.10
N ASP A 150 -18.59 -11.53 -4.99
CA ASP A 150 -17.49 -10.62 -5.29
C ASP A 150 -17.95 -9.41 -6.09
N SER A 151 -18.89 -9.59 -7.02
CA SER A 151 -19.53 -8.49 -7.75
C SER A 151 -20.23 -7.50 -6.81
N LEU A 152 -20.92 -8.00 -5.78
CA LEU A 152 -21.55 -7.13 -4.76
C LEU A 152 -20.50 -6.33 -3.98
N LYS A 153 -19.37 -6.96 -3.61
CA LYS A 153 -18.26 -6.26 -2.91
C LYS A 153 -17.65 -5.15 -3.76
N VAL A 154 -17.38 -5.45 -5.04
CA VAL A 154 -16.85 -4.45 -5.99
C VAL A 154 -17.80 -3.27 -6.12
N THR A 155 -19.11 -3.53 -6.30
CA THR A 155 -20.13 -2.48 -6.37
C THR A 155 -20.18 -1.64 -5.09
N SER A 156 -20.16 -2.29 -3.92
CA SER A 156 -20.14 -1.58 -2.64
C SER A 156 -18.91 -0.71 -2.47
N LEU A 157 -17.72 -1.20 -2.86
CA LEU A 157 -16.49 -0.41 -2.82
C LEU A 157 -16.58 0.82 -3.71
N LEU A 158 -17.05 0.67 -4.96
CA LEU A 158 -17.21 1.81 -5.87
C LEU A 158 -18.14 2.89 -5.30
N HIS A 159 -19.24 2.49 -4.65
CA HIS A 159 -20.11 3.46 -3.98
C HIS A 159 -19.42 4.16 -2.80
N CYS A 160 -18.67 3.40 -1.97
CA CYS A 160 -17.94 3.98 -0.84
C CYS A 160 -16.87 4.99 -1.32
N LEU A 161 -16.15 4.70 -2.42
CA LEU A 161 -15.15 5.63 -2.96
C LEU A 161 -15.79 6.96 -3.34
N THR A 162 -16.90 6.92 -4.10
CA THR A 162 -17.66 8.12 -4.47
C THR A 162 -18.16 8.90 -3.24
N ASP A 163 -18.58 8.21 -2.17
CA ASP A 163 -19.03 8.88 -0.96
C ASP A 163 -17.84 9.54 -0.22
N PHE A 164 -16.66 8.92 -0.19
CA PHE A 164 -15.48 9.50 0.43
C PHE A 164 -14.95 10.72 -0.35
N GLU A 165 -14.91 10.65 -1.66
CA GLU A 165 -14.56 11.79 -2.53
C GLU A 165 -15.52 12.97 -2.27
N ARG A 166 -16.84 12.74 -2.26
CA ARG A 166 -17.82 13.80 -1.98
C ARG A 166 -17.68 14.42 -0.58
N ILE A 167 -17.32 13.62 0.44
CA ILE A 167 -17.04 14.16 1.78
C ILE A 167 -15.79 15.05 1.73
N SER A 168 -14.76 14.63 1.00
CA SER A 168 -13.53 15.40 0.80
C SER A 168 -13.81 16.73 0.09
N ASP A 169 -14.58 16.72 -0.99
CA ASP A 169 -15.04 17.90 -1.70
C ASP A 169 -15.81 18.87 -0.80
N HIS A 170 -16.70 18.33 0.05
CA HIS A 170 -17.42 19.16 1.01
C HIS A 170 -16.48 19.79 2.05
N SER A 171 -15.36 19.14 2.40
CA SER A 171 -14.36 19.71 3.28
C SER A 171 -13.70 20.94 2.65
N ILE A 172 -13.44 20.92 1.34
CA ILE A 172 -12.98 22.11 0.59
C ILE A 172 -14.01 23.23 0.64
N ASN A 173 -15.30 22.93 0.38
CA ASN A 173 -16.34 23.95 0.47
C ASN A 173 -16.43 24.59 1.89
N VAL A 174 -16.21 23.83 2.96
CA VAL A 174 -16.15 24.33 4.33
C VAL A 174 -15.00 25.30 4.50
N VAL A 175 -13.81 24.94 4.01
CA VAL A 175 -12.60 25.77 4.06
C VAL A 175 -12.77 27.07 3.25
N GLU A 176 -13.33 27.01 2.06
CA GLU A 176 -13.62 28.18 1.24
C GLU A 176 -14.58 29.16 1.94
N ASN A 177 -15.64 28.62 2.57
CA ASN A 177 -16.55 29.43 3.36
C ASN A 177 -15.87 30.07 4.57
N ALA A 178 -14.97 29.32 5.26
CA ALA A 178 -14.19 29.86 6.37
C ALA A 178 -13.27 31.00 5.92
N GLN A 179 -12.63 30.87 4.76
CA GLN A 179 -11.79 31.92 4.14
C GLN A 179 -12.62 33.17 3.82
N GLN A 180 -13.82 33.01 3.28
CA GLN A 180 -14.70 34.13 2.98
C GLN A 180 -15.15 34.83 4.27
N MET A 181 -15.58 34.06 5.28
CA MET A 181 -15.97 34.61 6.59
C MET A 181 -14.84 35.42 7.21
N TYR A 182 -13.60 34.91 7.17
CA TYR A 182 -12.43 35.61 7.69
C TYR A 182 -12.17 36.93 6.96
N LYS A 183 -12.25 36.95 5.62
CA LYS A 183 -12.08 38.15 4.80
C LYS A 183 -13.14 39.21 5.07
N GLU A 184 -14.37 38.79 5.35
CA GLU A 184 -15.52 39.68 5.61
C GLU A 184 -15.63 40.09 7.10
N GLY A 185 -14.80 39.51 7.98
CA GLY A 185 -14.86 39.71 9.41
C GLY A 185 -16.15 39.15 10.06
N ALA A 186 -16.79 38.18 9.37
CA ALA A 186 -18.01 37.52 9.85
C ALA A 186 -17.67 36.49 10.93
N VAL A 187 -18.51 36.39 11.95
CA VAL A 187 -18.38 35.42 13.04
C VAL A 187 -19.71 34.76 13.34
N PHE A 188 -19.68 33.51 13.72
CA PHE A 188 -20.89 32.81 14.15
C PHE A 188 -21.46 33.42 15.44
N SER A 189 -22.78 33.55 15.54
CA SER A 189 -23.44 33.92 16.77
C SER A 189 -23.23 32.87 17.86
N LYS A 190 -23.36 33.26 19.14
CA LYS A 190 -23.24 32.30 20.25
C LYS A 190 -24.19 31.11 20.09
N LYS A 191 -25.43 31.38 19.64
CA LYS A 191 -26.43 30.35 19.42
C LYS A 191 -26.02 29.38 18.28
N ALA A 192 -25.45 29.89 17.18
CA ALA A 192 -24.97 29.06 16.08
C ALA A 192 -23.79 28.16 16.51
N LYS A 193 -22.89 28.68 17.37
CA LYS A 193 -21.78 27.89 17.92
C LYS A 193 -22.20 26.78 18.88
N GLU A 194 -23.34 26.96 19.56
CA GLU A 194 -23.90 25.95 20.46
C GLU A 194 -24.66 24.83 19.68
N GLU A 195 -25.07 25.11 18.45
CA GLU A 195 -25.81 24.18 17.57
C GLU A 195 -24.88 23.43 16.58
N MET A 196 -23.61 23.84 16.43
CA MET A 196 -22.58 23.15 15.65
C MET A 196 -21.90 22.05 16.46
#